data_72bae2d6c6442d1040041c533769d645
#
_entry.id   72bae2d6c6442d1040041c533769d645
#
_cell.length_a   1.000
_cell.length_b   1.000
_cell.length_c   1.000
_cell.angle_alpha   90.00
_cell.angle_beta   90.00
_cell.angle_gamma   90.00
#
_symmetry.space_group_name_H-M   'P 1'
#
loop_
_entity.id
_entity.type
_entity.pdbx_description
1 polymer ?
#
loop_
_entity_poly.entity_id
_entity_poly.type
_entity_poly.pdbx_seq_one_letter_code
_entity_poly.pdbx_strand_id
1 'polypeptide(L)'
;MQMSLVSRTFRSAAASNLVWEALLPPDHQQIISESVSSSSSLNILSMKDLYFSLCDNPILINNGKRSFTIHKWSGKKCYMLGARELGVIWGDASQYWIGVPQTIMCKFSEVAHLVDVCWLHVWGLIETKILSPNNRYGAYLIYTIGDQPHGLDKPVKLLVRFLDEIRCDYINAYLLSRTSMDDAPEDEDARFPRDREDMWMEIEMGEFFNHDQVDRVVEMHLRETEVLNWKSGLVIHGIEVRPKDLR
;
A
#
# COMPACT_ATOMS: atom_id res chain seq x y z
N MET A 1 -9.09 23.85 3.71
CA MET A 1 -10.45 24.41 3.50
C MET A 1 -10.70 25.78 4.13
N GLN A 2 -9.79 26.36 4.89
CA GLN A 2 -9.99 27.68 5.55
C GLN A 2 -9.88 28.88 4.60
N MET A 3 -9.22 28.76 3.43
CA MET A 3 -9.01 29.90 2.52
C MET A 3 -10.30 30.41 1.81
N SER A 4 -11.32 29.58 1.64
CA SER A 4 -12.59 30.03 1.04
C SER A 4 -13.39 31.03 1.91
N LEU A 5 -13.01 31.17 3.17
CA LEU A 5 -13.58 32.14 4.09
C LEU A 5 -12.88 33.49 4.06
N VAL A 6 -11.68 33.59 3.45
CA VAL A 6 -10.80 34.77 3.48
C VAL A 6 -11.17 35.79 2.39
N SER A 7 -11.62 35.36 1.20
CA SER A 7 -12.08 36.30 0.17
C SER A 7 -13.04 35.65 -0.84
N ARG A 8 -13.83 36.51 -1.54
CA ARG A 8 -14.72 36.09 -2.62
C ARG A 8 -13.94 35.46 -3.77
N THR A 9 -12.76 35.94 -4.09
CA THR A 9 -11.87 35.44 -5.14
C THR A 9 -11.40 34.01 -4.83
N PHE A 10 -10.96 33.73 -3.61
CA PHE A 10 -10.57 32.38 -3.17
C PHE A 10 -11.76 31.43 -3.17
N ARG A 11 -12.95 31.90 -2.78
CA ARG A 11 -14.17 31.09 -2.87
C ARG A 11 -14.52 30.71 -4.30
N SER A 12 -14.44 31.68 -5.23
CA SER A 12 -14.69 31.44 -6.65
C SER A 12 -13.67 30.46 -7.25
N ALA A 13 -12.38 30.62 -6.95
CA ALA A 13 -11.34 29.70 -7.38
C ALA A 13 -11.56 28.28 -6.83
N ALA A 14 -11.88 28.16 -5.53
CA ALA A 14 -12.17 26.88 -4.90
C ALA A 14 -13.46 26.19 -5.41
N ALA A 15 -14.35 26.93 -6.09
CA ALA A 15 -15.52 26.39 -6.76
C ALA A 15 -15.31 26.10 -8.25
N SER A 16 -14.15 26.52 -8.81
CA SER A 16 -13.87 26.35 -10.25
C SER A 16 -13.51 24.89 -10.57
N ASN A 17 -14.22 24.28 -11.52
CA ASN A 17 -13.90 22.94 -12.03
C ASN A 17 -12.48 22.86 -12.61
N LEU A 18 -11.97 23.93 -13.24
CA LEU A 18 -10.63 23.96 -13.84
C LEU A 18 -9.53 23.74 -12.78
N VAL A 19 -9.71 24.25 -11.57
CA VAL A 19 -8.74 24.05 -10.47
C VAL A 19 -8.71 22.61 -10.02
N TRP A 20 -9.86 21.98 -9.88
CA TRP A 20 -9.97 20.61 -9.41
C TRP A 20 -9.58 19.60 -10.49
N GLU A 21 -9.88 19.92 -11.77
CA GLU A 21 -9.43 19.14 -12.93
C GLU A 21 -7.89 19.11 -13.02
N ALA A 22 -7.23 20.24 -12.76
CA ALA A 22 -5.76 20.32 -12.72
C ALA A 22 -5.12 19.57 -11.55
N LEU A 23 -5.89 19.27 -10.48
CA LEU A 23 -5.43 18.47 -9.34
C LEU A 23 -5.68 16.97 -9.54
N LEU A 24 -6.61 16.59 -10.40
CA LEU A 24 -6.85 15.19 -10.74
C LEU A 24 -5.71 14.65 -11.62
N PRO A 25 -5.32 13.38 -11.47
CA PRO A 25 -4.40 12.75 -12.41
C PRO A 25 -4.95 12.81 -13.84
N PRO A 26 -4.10 13.08 -14.85
CA PRO A 26 -4.56 13.25 -16.25
C PRO A 26 -5.27 12.00 -16.81
N ASP A 27 -4.97 10.83 -16.27
CA ASP A 27 -5.54 9.53 -16.63
C ASP A 27 -6.69 9.07 -15.69
N HIS A 28 -7.23 9.98 -14.87
CA HIS A 28 -8.26 9.63 -13.88
C HIS A 28 -9.51 8.98 -14.49
N GLN A 29 -9.91 9.42 -15.70
CA GLN A 29 -11.09 8.84 -16.38
C GLN A 29 -10.85 7.39 -16.81
N GLN A 30 -9.65 7.08 -17.30
CA GLN A 30 -9.26 5.71 -17.63
C GLN A 30 -9.27 4.85 -16.37
N ILE A 31 -8.66 5.30 -15.28
CA ILE A 31 -8.62 4.56 -14.00
C ILE A 31 -10.03 4.31 -13.48
N ILE A 32 -10.93 5.30 -13.54
CA ILE A 32 -12.34 5.13 -13.14
C ILE A 32 -13.05 4.10 -14.02
N SER A 33 -12.76 4.07 -15.32
CA SER A 33 -13.38 3.10 -16.25
C SER A 33 -12.97 1.66 -15.96
N GLU A 34 -11.80 1.43 -15.36
CA GLU A 34 -11.30 0.13 -14.93
C GLU A 34 -11.86 -0.33 -13.57
N SER A 35 -12.65 0.54 -12.90
CA SER A 35 -13.24 0.23 -11.59
C SER A 35 -14.24 -0.92 -11.67
N VAL A 36 -14.11 -1.85 -10.73
CA VAL A 36 -15.05 -2.98 -10.55
C VAL A 36 -16.42 -2.51 -10.06
N SER A 37 -16.48 -1.38 -9.35
CA SER A 37 -17.71 -0.74 -8.89
C SER A 37 -18.28 0.17 -10.00
N SER A 38 -19.61 0.37 -10.00
CA SER A 38 -20.29 1.19 -11.01
C SER A 38 -19.65 2.57 -11.18
N SER A 39 -18.88 2.75 -12.24
CA SER A 39 -18.26 4.03 -12.64
C SER A 39 -19.30 5.14 -12.89
N SER A 40 -20.57 4.76 -13.11
CA SER A 40 -21.66 5.70 -13.41
C SER A 40 -21.91 6.73 -12.30
N SER A 41 -21.75 6.38 -11.03
CA SER A 41 -21.95 7.32 -9.91
C SER A 41 -20.81 8.34 -9.80
N LEU A 42 -19.59 7.97 -10.16
CA LEU A 42 -18.43 8.88 -10.13
C LEU A 42 -18.46 9.89 -11.30
N ASN A 43 -18.97 9.48 -12.46
CA ASN A 43 -19.04 10.32 -13.67
C ASN A 43 -20.02 11.49 -13.59
N ILE A 44 -20.96 11.49 -12.64
CA ILE A 44 -21.91 12.59 -12.43
C ILE A 44 -21.49 13.59 -11.36
N LEU A 45 -20.33 13.38 -10.71
CA LEU A 45 -19.81 14.27 -9.67
C LEU A 45 -19.20 15.54 -10.29
N SER A 46 -19.24 16.65 -9.56
CA SER A 46 -18.37 17.79 -9.88
C SER A 46 -16.89 17.39 -9.78
N MET A 47 -16.00 18.07 -10.48
CA MET A 47 -14.54 17.78 -10.40
C MET A 47 -14.03 17.85 -8.96
N LYS A 48 -14.56 18.77 -8.16
CA LYS A 48 -14.26 18.89 -6.73
C LYS A 48 -14.72 17.65 -5.95
N ASP A 49 -15.98 17.25 -6.12
CA ASP A 49 -16.53 16.12 -5.37
C ASP A 49 -15.86 14.81 -5.82
N LEU A 50 -15.53 14.69 -7.12
CA LEU A 50 -14.77 13.58 -7.64
C LEU A 50 -13.37 13.50 -7.00
N TYR A 51 -12.65 14.63 -6.92
CA TYR A 51 -11.35 14.67 -6.27
C TYR A 51 -11.42 14.15 -4.83
N PHE A 52 -12.34 14.68 -4.01
CA PHE A 52 -12.49 14.22 -2.62
C PHE A 52 -13.00 12.80 -2.52
N SER A 53 -13.89 12.38 -3.41
CA SER A 53 -14.33 10.99 -3.46
C SER A 53 -13.17 10.03 -3.70
N LEU A 54 -12.28 10.34 -4.65
CA LEU A 54 -11.09 9.54 -4.95
C LEU A 54 -10.02 9.61 -3.84
N CYS A 55 -10.02 10.66 -3.01
CA CYS A 55 -9.14 10.74 -1.83
C CYS A 55 -9.64 9.89 -0.67
N ASP A 56 -10.94 9.93 -0.42
CA ASP A 56 -11.52 9.37 0.81
C ASP A 56 -12.09 7.94 0.58
N ASN A 57 -12.42 7.58 -0.68
CA ASN A 57 -13.01 6.29 -1.04
C ASN A 57 -12.17 5.58 -2.11
N PRO A 58 -11.33 4.60 -1.72
CA PRO A 58 -10.54 3.82 -2.66
C PRO A 58 -11.44 3.09 -3.68
N ILE A 59 -11.10 3.18 -4.96
CA ILE A 59 -11.74 2.40 -6.00
C ILE A 59 -10.95 1.13 -6.28
N LEU A 60 -11.65 0.01 -6.49
CA LEU A 60 -11.03 -1.26 -6.84
C LEU A 60 -10.90 -1.38 -8.35
N ILE A 61 -9.69 -1.70 -8.81
CA ILE A 61 -9.31 -1.92 -10.21
C ILE A 61 -8.64 -3.29 -10.35
N ASN A 62 -8.23 -3.64 -11.57
CA ASN A 62 -7.57 -4.92 -11.84
C ASN A 62 -8.36 -6.12 -11.28
N ASN A 63 -9.64 -6.23 -11.65
CA ASN A 63 -10.56 -7.28 -11.15
C ASN A 63 -10.63 -7.36 -9.61
N GLY A 64 -10.55 -6.21 -8.94
CA GLY A 64 -10.64 -6.12 -7.48
C GLY A 64 -9.36 -6.52 -6.73
N LYS A 65 -8.25 -6.74 -7.44
CA LYS A 65 -6.97 -7.11 -6.82
C LYS A 65 -6.13 -5.90 -6.40
N ARG A 66 -6.41 -4.72 -6.97
CA ARG A 66 -5.68 -3.47 -6.70
C ARG A 66 -6.66 -2.38 -6.32
N SER A 67 -6.29 -1.49 -5.41
CA SER A 67 -7.03 -0.27 -5.16
C SER A 67 -6.26 0.96 -5.59
N PHE A 68 -7.00 2.00 -5.95
CA PHE A 68 -6.48 3.31 -6.31
C PHE A 68 -7.10 4.38 -5.41
N THR A 69 -6.28 5.33 -4.99
CA THR A 69 -6.68 6.58 -4.32
C THR A 69 -5.81 7.74 -4.78
N ILE A 70 -6.20 8.96 -4.43
CA ILE A 70 -5.40 10.17 -4.61
C ILE A 70 -4.93 10.65 -3.24
N HIS A 71 -3.64 10.95 -3.11
CA HIS A 71 -3.12 11.56 -1.90
C HIS A 71 -3.68 12.99 -1.74
N LYS A 72 -4.39 13.21 -0.65
CA LYS A 72 -5.27 14.38 -0.42
C LYS A 72 -4.58 15.75 -0.54
N TRP A 73 -3.31 15.81 -0.20
CA TRP A 73 -2.56 17.08 -0.17
C TRP A 73 -1.77 17.36 -1.43
N SER A 74 -1.31 16.30 -2.10
CA SER A 74 -0.44 16.45 -3.28
C SER A 74 -1.12 16.13 -4.61
N GLY A 75 -2.34 15.54 -4.61
CA GLY A 75 -3.02 15.09 -5.81
C GLY A 75 -2.33 13.88 -6.50
N LYS A 76 -1.32 13.29 -5.86
CA LYS A 76 -0.55 12.20 -6.43
C LYS A 76 -1.26 10.86 -6.27
N LYS A 77 -1.02 9.97 -7.22
CA LYS A 77 -1.62 8.64 -7.27
C LYS A 77 -1.05 7.74 -6.16
N CYS A 78 -1.94 7.02 -5.49
CA CYS A 78 -1.61 5.98 -4.53
C CYS A 78 -2.25 4.66 -4.98
N TYR A 79 -1.53 3.57 -4.83
CA TYR A 79 -2.02 2.23 -5.15
C TYR A 79 -1.79 1.30 -3.98
N MET A 80 -2.70 0.32 -3.82
CA MET A 80 -2.48 -0.79 -2.92
C MET A 80 -2.69 -2.09 -3.70
N LEU A 81 -1.68 -2.94 -3.71
CA LEU A 81 -1.75 -4.30 -4.21
C LEU A 81 -2.35 -5.15 -3.11
N GLY A 82 -3.57 -5.66 -3.32
CA GLY A 82 -4.23 -6.56 -2.37
C GLY A 82 -3.54 -7.93 -2.31
N ALA A 83 -3.80 -8.69 -1.27
CA ALA A 83 -3.16 -10.00 -1.04
C ALA A 83 -3.23 -10.94 -2.26
N ARG A 84 -4.30 -10.89 -3.05
CA ARG A 84 -4.47 -11.69 -4.29
C ARG A 84 -3.59 -11.25 -5.46
N GLU A 85 -2.96 -10.10 -5.38
CA GLU A 85 -2.02 -9.59 -6.39
C GLU A 85 -0.57 -9.88 -6.01
N LEU A 86 -0.32 -10.22 -4.75
CA LEU A 86 1.02 -10.53 -4.26
C LEU A 86 1.46 -11.93 -4.68
N GLY A 87 2.75 -12.06 -4.99
CA GLY A 87 3.40 -13.34 -5.06
C GLY A 87 3.68 -13.86 -3.65
N VAL A 88 3.33 -15.10 -3.38
CA VAL A 88 3.52 -15.74 -2.08
C VAL A 88 4.08 -17.14 -2.30
N ILE A 89 5.22 -17.45 -1.70
CA ILE A 89 5.75 -18.82 -1.76
C ILE A 89 4.76 -19.76 -1.08
N TRP A 90 4.40 -20.86 -1.80
CA TRP A 90 3.39 -21.84 -1.39
C TRP A 90 1.98 -21.26 -1.16
N GLY A 91 1.67 -20.08 -1.75
CA GLY A 91 0.39 -19.41 -1.59
C GLY A 91 -0.83 -20.23 -2.03
N ASP A 92 -0.64 -21.20 -2.95
CA ASP A 92 -1.70 -22.08 -3.45
C ASP A 92 -1.95 -23.31 -2.55
N ALA A 93 -1.14 -23.51 -1.51
CA ALA A 93 -1.23 -24.65 -0.61
C ALA A 93 -1.86 -24.26 0.72
N SER A 94 -3.10 -24.72 0.97
CA SER A 94 -3.92 -24.33 2.11
C SER A 94 -3.33 -24.71 3.48
N GLN A 95 -2.39 -25.64 3.54
CA GLN A 95 -1.63 -25.96 4.75
C GLN A 95 -0.64 -24.84 5.13
N TYR A 96 -0.30 -23.94 4.22
CA TYR A 96 0.65 -22.85 4.44
C TYR A 96 -0.02 -21.49 4.44
N TRP A 97 -0.96 -21.27 3.51
CA TRP A 97 -1.67 -20.00 3.37
C TRP A 97 -3.13 -20.22 3.04
N ILE A 98 -4.00 -19.42 3.61
CA ILE A 98 -5.42 -19.41 3.26
C ILE A 98 -5.88 -17.98 2.95
N GLY A 99 -6.75 -17.87 1.92
CA GLY A 99 -7.50 -16.65 1.66
C GLY A 99 -8.67 -16.56 2.65
N VAL A 100 -8.69 -15.53 3.47
CA VAL A 100 -9.79 -15.30 4.43
C VAL A 100 -10.68 -14.19 3.90
N PRO A 101 -11.97 -14.46 3.65
CA PRO A 101 -12.92 -13.41 3.26
C PRO A 101 -13.01 -12.33 4.33
N GLN A 102 -12.96 -11.08 3.91
CA GLN A 102 -13.13 -9.93 4.78
C GLN A 102 -14.30 -9.09 4.30
N THR A 103 -15.30 -8.92 5.14
CA THR A 103 -16.52 -8.15 4.82
C THR A 103 -16.59 -6.81 5.53
N ILE A 104 -15.80 -6.62 6.59
CA ILE A 104 -15.83 -5.42 7.43
C ILE A 104 -14.41 -4.85 7.47
N MET A 105 -14.23 -3.57 7.17
CA MET A 105 -12.96 -2.82 7.20
C MET A 105 -11.90 -3.19 6.14
N CYS A 106 -12.22 -4.01 5.15
CA CYS A 106 -11.28 -4.36 4.08
C CYS A 106 -11.74 -3.79 2.75
N LYS A 107 -10.80 -3.16 2.03
CA LYS A 107 -11.04 -2.71 0.65
C LYS A 107 -11.16 -3.89 -0.31
N PHE A 108 -10.47 -4.99 -0.02
CA PHE A 108 -10.43 -6.20 -0.84
C PHE A 108 -11.35 -7.29 -0.28
N SER A 109 -11.78 -8.20 -1.14
CA SER A 109 -12.68 -9.30 -0.77
C SER A 109 -12.05 -10.32 0.17
N GLU A 110 -10.71 -10.41 0.18
CA GLU A 110 -9.98 -11.35 1.03
C GLU A 110 -8.58 -10.83 1.39
N VAL A 111 -8.03 -11.41 2.44
CA VAL A 111 -6.66 -11.22 2.94
C VAL A 111 -5.93 -12.56 2.93
N ALA A 112 -4.59 -12.53 2.89
CA ALA A 112 -3.77 -13.74 3.02
C ALA A 112 -3.44 -14.00 4.48
N HIS A 113 -3.88 -15.13 5.01
CA HIS A 113 -3.57 -15.58 6.36
C HIS A 113 -2.51 -16.68 6.32
N LEU A 114 -1.41 -16.42 7.00
CA LEU A 114 -0.31 -17.37 7.19
C LEU A 114 -0.72 -18.43 8.21
N VAL A 115 -0.89 -19.67 7.74
CA VAL A 115 -1.22 -20.81 8.57
C VAL A 115 0.03 -21.32 9.28
N ASP A 116 1.05 -21.72 8.51
CA ASP A 116 2.32 -22.14 9.07
C ASP A 116 3.39 -22.29 7.97
N VAL A 117 4.53 -21.57 8.07
CA VAL A 117 5.68 -21.74 7.17
C VAL A 117 7.00 -21.55 7.91
N CYS A 118 8.03 -22.26 7.48
CA CYS A 118 9.41 -21.97 7.88
C CYS A 118 10.13 -21.04 6.89
N TRP A 119 9.69 -20.99 5.63
CA TRP A 119 10.25 -20.15 4.57
C TRP A 119 9.23 -19.09 4.18
N LEU A 120 9.34 -17.91 4.78
CA LEU A 120 8.45 -16.78 4.51
C LEU A 120 9.01 -15.93 3.37
N HIS A 121 8.29 -15.83 2.27
CA HIS A 121 8.62 -14.90 1.19
C HIS A 121 7.34 -14.44 0.49
N VAL A 122 7.09 -13.15 0.57
CA VAL A 122 5.97 -12.44 -0.06
C VAL A 122 6.53 -11.26 -0.85
N TRP A 123 6.02 -11.03 -2.06
CA TRP A 123 6.46 -9.90 -2.87
C TRP A 123 5.32 -9.28 -3.69
N GLY A 124 5.47 -8.01 -4.00
CA GLY A 124 4.63 -7.26 -4.93
C GLY A 124 5.45 -6.63 -6.04
N LEU A 125 4.83 -6.42 -7.20
CA LEU A 125 5.41 -5.74 -8.35
C LEU A 125 4.52 -4.57 -8.77
N ILE A 126 5.13 -3.41 -9.05
CA ILE A 126 4.41 -2.26 -9.56
C ILE A 126 5.19 -1.58 -10.68
N GLU A 127 4.52 -1.26 -11.78
CA GLU A 127 5.09 -0.50 -12.88
C GLU A 127 5.08 1.00 -12.56
N THR A 128 6.20 1.68 -12.74
CA THR A 128 6.32 3.12 -12.40
C THR A 128 5.46 4.02 -13.29
N LYS A 129 5.11 3.59 -14.50
CA LYS A 129 4.26 4.35 -15.44
C LYS A 129 2.87 4.66 -14.91
N ILE A 130 2.33 3.83 -14.00
CA ILE A 130 1.01 4.07 -13.40
C ILE A 130 1.05 5.08 -12.26
N LEU A 131 2.24 5.38 -11.72
CA LEU A 131 2.47 6.32 -10.63
C LEU A 131 2.60 7.76 -11.16
N SER A 132 2.48 8.74 -10.28
CA SER A 132 2.78 10.13 -10.66
C SER A 132 4.28 10.32 -10.84
N PRO A 133 4.74 10.90 -11.97
CA PRO A 133 6.17 11.07 -12.25
C PRO A 133 6.83 12.10 -11.33
N ASN A 134 8.15 12.06 -11.27
CA ASN A 134 9.00 12.99 -10.52
C ASN A 134 8.66 13.09 -9.03
N ASN A 135 8.32 11.94 -8.43
CA ASN A 135 7.98 11.86 -7.01
C ASN A 135 8.70 10.71 -6.32
N ARG A 136 8.99 10.93 -5.04
CA ARG A 136 9.46 9.88 -4.14
C ARG A 136 8.25 9.11 -3.61
N TYR A 137 8.31 7.80 -3.68
CA TYR A 137 7.29 6.86 -3.20
C TYR A 137 7.85 6.00 -2.08
N GLY A 138 7.01 5.72 -1.09
CA GLY A 138 7.26 4.67 -0.11
C GLY A 138 6.37 3.47 -0.38
N ALA A 139 6.90 2.28 -0.11
CA ALA A 139 6.16 1.03 -0.09
C ALA A 139 5.93 0.59 1.36
N TYR A 140 4.71 0.19 1.69
CA TYR A 140 4.29 -0.15 3.05
C TYR A 140 3.55 -1.49 3.03
N LEU A 141 4.05 -2.46 3.81
CA LEU A 141 3.28 -3.67 4.07
C LEU A 141 2.15 -3.34 5.05
N ILE A 142 0.93 -3.67 4.67
CA ILE A 142 -0.28 -3.49 5.49
C ILE A 142 -0.74 -4.87 5.95
N TYR A 143 -0.79 -5.07 7.26
CA TYR A 143 -1.04 -6.37 7.85
C TYR A 143 -1.60 -6.27 9.28
N THR A 144 -1.98 -7.39 9.84
CA THR A 144 -2.26 -7.53 11.28
C THR A 144 -1.73 -8.87 11.78
N ILE A 145 -1.71 -9.04 13.08
CA ILE A 145 -1.33 -10.28 13.74
C ILE A 145 -2.59 -10.93 14.31
N GLY A 146 -2.79 -12.21 14.01
CA GLY A 146 -3.90 -12.99 14.54
C GLY A 146 -3.76 -13.29 16.04
N ASP A 147 -4.77 -13.97 16.60
CA ASP A 147 -4.88 -14.18 18.04
C ASP A 147 -3.80 -15.10 18.66
N GLN A 148 -3.23 -16.00 17.87
CA GLN A 148 -2.20 -16.96 18.31
C GLN A 148 -1.01 -16.98 17.35
N PRO A 149 -0.22 -15.89 17.30
CA PRO A 149 0.96 -15.83 16.44
C PRO A 149 2.08 -16.70 16.99
N HIS A 150 2.86 -17.30 16.10
CA HIS A 150 4.05 -18.05 16.46
C HIS A 150 5.23 -17.65 15.57
N GLY A 151 6.42 -17.54 16.15
CA GLY A 151 7.69 -17.36 15.45
C GLY A 151 7.84 -16.04 14.66
N LEU A 152 7.00 -15.03 14.94
CA LEU A 152 7.08 -13.69 14.33
C LEU A 152 7.93 -12.70 15.14
N ASP A 153 8.54 -13.16 16.23
CA ASP A 153 9.44 -12.40 17.10
C ASP A 153 10.86 -12.22 16.52
N LYS A 154 11.19 -12.95 15.48
CA LYS A 154 12.48 -12.85 14.78
C LYS A 154 12.46 -11.79 13.69
N PRO A 155 13.64 -11.18 13.37
CA PRO A 155 13.71 -10.19 12.31
C PRO A 155 13.38 -10.81 10.95
N VAL A 156 12.70 -10.02 10.13
CA VAL A 156 12.47 -10.25 8.71
C VAL A 156 13.29 -9.28 7.89
N LYS A 157 13.50 -9.58 6.62
CA LYS A 157 14.20 -8.70 5.67
C LYS A 157 13.20 -8.07 4.73
N LEU A 158 13.26 -6.76 4.60
CA LEU A 158 12.50 -5.96 3.65
C LEU A 158 13.41 -5.44 2.55
N LEU A 159 12.89 -5.37 1.31
CA LEU A 159 13.61 -4.84 0.16
C LEU A 159 12.62 -4.12 -0.76
N VAL A 160 13.01 -2.94 -1.22
CA VAL A 160 12.36 -2.22 -2.33
C VAL A 160 13.44 -1.81 -3.30
N ARG A 161 13.34 -2.25 -4.56
CA ARG A 161 14.30 -1.90 -5.61
C ARG A 161 13.63 -1.93 -6.98
N PHE A 162 14.30 -1.40 -7.96
CA PHE A 162 13.92 -1.66 -9.34
C PHE A 162 14.37 -3.04 -9.79
N LEU A 163 13.53 -3.72 -10.57
CA LEU A 163 13.77 -5.09 -11.02
C LEU A 163 15.07 -5.26 -11.83
N ASP A 164 15.52 -4.21 -12.51
CA ASP A 164 16.74 -4.15 -13.31
C ASP A 164 18.01 -3.78 -12.47
N GLU A 165 17.87 -3.56 -11.16
CA GLU A 165 19.00 -3.32 -10.27
C GLU A 165 19.53 -4.61 -9.68
N ILE A 166 20.86 -4.75 -9.64
CA ILE A 166 21.54 -5.93 -9.06
C ILE A 166 21.70 -5.80 -7.55
N ARG A 167 21.74 -4.54 -7.04
CA ARG A 167 21.98 -4.26 -5.63
C ARG A 167 20.80 -4.67 -4.76
N CYS A 168 21.06 -5.38 -3.67
CA CYS A 168 20.08 -5.87 -2.71
C CYS A 168 20.39 -5.31 -1.32
N ASP A 169 19.89 -4.12 -1.02
CA ASP A 169 20.05 -3.52 0.31
C ASP A 169 18.82 -3.91 1.16
N TYR A 170 18.94 -5.05 1.84
CA TYR A 170 17.90 -5.49 2.76
C TYR A 170 17.91 -4.67 4.04
N ILE A 171 16.72 -4.35 4.52
CA ILE A 171 16.49 -3.68 5.79
C ILE A 171 15.93 -4.70 6.78
N ASN A 172 16.49 -4.80 7.95
CA ASN A 172 15.95 -5.59 9.04
C ASN A 172 14.67 -4.94 9.56
N ALA A 173 13.68 -5.77 9.87
CA ALA A 173 12.41 -5.32 10.40
C ALA A 173 11.79 -6.35 11.33
N TYR A 174 10.95 -5.92 12.24
CA TYR A 174 10.18 -6.77 13.13
C TYR A 174 8.69 -6.60 12.84
N LEU A 175 7.97 -7.72 12.76
CA LEU A 175 6.52 -7.69 12.49
C LEU A 175 5.69 -7.44 13.75
N LEU A 176 6.29 -7.63 14.92
CA LEU A 176 5.68 -7.28 16.20
C LEU A 176 6.13 -5.88 16.64
N SER A 177 5.27 -5.19 17.40
CA SER A 177 5.65 -3.90 17.97
C SER A 177 6.76 -4.09 19.01
N ARG A 178 7.59 -3.08 19.18
CA ARG A 178 8.69 -3.10 20.16
C ARG A 178 8.19 -3.39 21.60
N THR A 179 6.99 -2.92 21.93
CA THR A 179 6.34 -3.13 23.23
C THR A 179 5.77 -4.54 23.43
N SER A 180 5.62 -5.29 22.35
CA SER A 180 5.10 -6.68 22.39
C SER A 180 6.20 -7.72 22.42
N MET A 181 7.47 -7.31 22.51
CA MET A 181 8.63 -8.20 22.55
C MET A 181 9.23 -8.21 23.96
N ASP A 182 9.51 -9.41 24.49
CA ASP A 182 10.09 -9.58 25.83
C ASP A 182 11.51 -9.00 25.95
N ASP A 183 12.28 -9.11 24.87
CA ASP A 183 13.61 -8.50 24.76
C ASP A 183 13.62 -7.53 23.59
N ALA A 184 13.79 -6.23 23.86
CA ALA A 184 13.92 -5.23 22.81
C ALA A 184 15.18 -5.51 21.99
N PRO A 185 15.06 -5.62 20.64
CA PRO A 185 16.22 -5.90 19.80
C PRO A 185 17.23 -4.74 19.85
N GLU A 186 18.52 -5.08 19.86
CA GLU A 186 19.64 -4.13 19.89
C GLU A 186 19.87 -3.42 18.54
N ASP A 187 19.21 -3.88 17.47
CA ASP A 187 19.33 -3.29 16.13
C ASP A 187 18.58 -1.94 16.08
N GLU A 188 19.33 -0.85 16.23
CA GLU A 188 18.82 0.52 16.22
C GLU A 188 18.26 0.92 14.83
N ASP A 189 18.75 0.31 13.76
CA ASP A 189 18.34 0.59 12.38
C ASP A 189 17.14 -0.25 11.92
N ALA A 190 16.73 -1.25 12.72
CA ALA A 190 15.60 -2.09 12.39
C ALA A 190 14.27 -1.31 12.38
N ARG A 191 13.43 -1.64 11.40
CA ARG A 191 12.10 -1.04 11.30
C ARG A 191 11.09 -1.79 12.16
N PHE A 192 10.15 -1.02 12.71
CA PHE A 192 9.03 -1.51 13.51
C PHE A 192 7.70 -1.05 12.91
N PRO A 193 6.62 -1.81 13.13
CA PRO A 193 5.31 -1.42 12.67
C PRO A 193 4.77 -0.20 13.42
N ARG A 194 3.82 0.47 12.77
CA ARG A 194 2.98 1.51 13.35
C ARG A 194 1.53 1.11 13.21
N ASP A 195 0.73 1.42 14.23
CA ASP A 195 -0.70 1.24 14.18
C ASP A 195 -1.33 2.27 13.23
N ARG A 196 -2.38 1.86 12.53
CA ARG A 196 -3.20 2.69 11.65
C ARG A 196 -4.57 2.91 12.26
N GLU A 197 -5.24 3.98 11.87
CA GLU A 197 -6.61 4.30 12.33
C GLU A 197 -7.64 3.27 11.87
N ASP A 198 -7.33 2.48 10.82
CA ASP A 198 -8.18 1.45 10.25
C ASP A 198 -7.99 0.07 10.89
N MET A 199 -7.38 0.00 12.08
CA MET A 199 -7.05 -1.21 12.86
C MET A 199 -6.03 -2.16 12.21
N TRP A 200 -5.43 -1.77 11.10
CA TRP A 200 -4.28 -2.45 10.53
C TRP A 200 -2.98 -1.87 11.10
N MET A 201 -1.91 -2.62 10.95
CA MET A 201 -0.55 -2.14 11.14
C MET A 201 0.09 -1.86 9.79
N GLU A 202 1.05 -0.97 9.77
CA GLU A 202 1.90 -0.73 8.61
C GLU A 202 3.37 -0.75 8.98
N ILE A 203 4.19 -1.30 8.09
CA ILE A 203 5.65 -1.18 8.18
C ILE A 203 6.21 -0.69 6.84
N GLU A 204 7.06 0.33 6.88
CA GLU A 204 7.70 0.84 5.68
C GLU A 204 8.73 -0.17 5.17
N MET A 205 8.53 -0.68 3.96
CA MET A 205 9.41 -1.66 3.32
C MET A 205 10.65 -0.99 2.71
N GLY A 206 10.49 0.22 2.19
CA GLY A 206 11.51 0.99 1.52
C GLY A 206 10.93 2.13 0.71
N GLU A 207 11.78 2.80 -0.03
CA GLU A 207 11.40 3.91 -0.89
C GLU A 207 12.13 3.87 -2.24
N PHE A 208 11.55 4.53 -3.23
CA PHE A 208 12.15 4.71 -4.55
C PHE A 208 11.74 6.06 -5.14
N PHE A 209 12.49 6.55 -6.13
CA PHE A 209 12.13 7.74 -6.87
C PHE A 209 11.61 7.37 -8.25
N ASN A 210 10.39 7.80 -8.57
CA ASN A 210 9.78 7.61 -9.89
C ASN A 210 10.21 8.76 -10.81
N HIS A 211 11.21 8.50 -11.67
CA HIS A 211 11.64 9.45 -12.68
C HIS A 211 10.64 9.51 -13.83
N ASP A 212 10.45 10.72 -14.40
CA ASP A 212 9.75 10.89 -15.66
C ASP A 212 10.53 10.22 -16.81
N GLN A 213 9.81 9.73 -17.83
CA GLN A 213 10.36 9.15 -19.07
C GLN A 213 11.05 7.78 -18.97
N VAL A 214 11.06 7.12 -17.81
CA VAL A 214 11.64 5.78 -17.66
C VAL A 214 10.65 4.84 -17.00
N ASP A 215 9.99 4.03 -17.81
CA ASP A 215 9.11 2.98 -17.30
C ASP A 215 9.94 1.82 -16.74
N ARG A 216 9.85 1.62 -15.44
CA ARG A 216 10.54 0.54 -14.72
C ARG A 216 9.54 -0.24 -13.88
N VAL A 217 9.94 -1.41 -13.44
CA VAL A 217 9.19 -2.21 -12.47
C VAL A 217 9.90 -2.14 -11.12
N VAL A 218 9.15 -1.83 -10.08
CA VAL A 218 9.62 -1.88 -8.70
C VAL A 218 9.15 -3.19 -8.09
N GLU A 219 10.07 -3.92 -7.47
CA GLU A 219 9.78 -5.09 -6.65
C GLU A 219 9.94 -4.76 -5.17
N MET A 220 9.02 -5.30 -4.37
CA MET A 220 8.92 -5.06 -2.93
C MET A 220 8.83 -6.42 -2.24
N HIS A 221 9.76 -6.74 -1.35
CA HIS A 221 9.86 -8.06 -0.73
C HIS A 221 9.78 -7.99 0.79
N LEU A 222 9.01 -8.92 1.36
CA LEU A 222 9.08 -9.36 2.75
C LEU A 222 9.68 -10.77 2.74
N ARG A 223 10.79 -10.98 3.44
CA ARG A 223 11.51 -12.25 3.41
C ARG A 223 12.05 -12.64 4.79
N GLU A 224 11.84 -13.91 5.17
CA GLU A 224 12.61 -14.61 6.19
C GLU A 224 12.82 -16.05 5.73
N THR A 225 14.04 -16.35 5.30
CA THR A 225 14.43 -17.60 4.66
C THR A 225 15.79 -18.10 5.17
N GLU A 226 16.28 -17.50 6.27
CA GLU A 226 17.62 -17.79 6.82
C GLU A 226 17.53 -18.53 8.14
N VAL A 227 16.71 -18.04 9.07
CA VAL A 227 16.52 -18.67 10.38
C VAL A 227 15.67 -19.93 10.30
N LEU A 228 14.72 -19.95 9.34
CA LEU A 228 13.86 -21.10 9.03
C LEU A 228 13.01 -21.59 10.22
N ASN A 229 12.76 -20.76 11.22
CA ASN A 229 11.80 -21.07 12.26
C ASN A 229 10.38 -21.08 11.71
N TRP A 230 9.52 -21.95 12.21
CA TRP A 230 8.11 -21.98 11.83
C TRP A 230 7.39 -20.71 12.30
N LYS A 231 6.53 -20.17 11.44
CA LYS A 231 5.81 -18.90 11.64
C LYS A 231 4.34 -19.05 11.26
N SER A 232 3.47 -18.50 12.11
CA SER A 232 2.03 -18.49 11.87
C SER A 232 1.39 -17.20 12.37
N GLY A 233 0.15 -16.93 11.93
CA GLY A 233 -0.68 -15.85 12.45
C GLY A 233 -0.43 -14.47 11.81
N LEU A 234 0.41 -14.35 10.78
CA LEU A 234 0.51 -13.12 9.99
C LEU A 234 -0.69 -13.04 9.03
N VAL A 235 -1.39 -11.91 9.03
CA VAL A 235 -2.52 -11.64 8.13
C VAL A 235 -2.19 -10.45 7.25
N ILE A 236 -1.97 -10.67 5.97
CA ILE A 236 -1.55 -9.64 5.02
C ILE A 236 -2.78 -9.09 4.28
N HIS A 237 -2.98 -7.78 4.38
CA HIS A 237 -3.95 -7.04 3.59
C HIS A 237 -3.39 -6.72 2.20
N GLY A 238 -2.13 -6.28 2.12
CA GLY A 238 -1.48 -5.92 0.86
C GLY A 238 -0.22 -5.10 1.03
N ILE A 239 0.26 -4.55 -0.08
CA ILE A 239 1.36 -3.58 -0.11
C ILE A 239 0.84 -2.26 -0.69
N GLU A 240 0.88 -1.20 0.11
CA GLU A 240 0.49 0.15 -0.28
C GLU A 240 1.72 0.92 -0.80
N VAL A 241 1.57 1.54 -1.99
CA VAL A 241 2.56 2.42 -2.60
C VAL A 241 1.98 3.82 -2.65
N ARG A 242 2.57 4.75 -1.90
CA ARG A 242 2.09 6.12 -1.77
C ARG A 242 3.24 7.14 -1.78
N PRO A 243 3.01 8.39 -2.23
CA PRO A 243 4.03 9.42 -2.21
C PRO A 243 4.51 9.67 -0.77
N LYS A 244 5.81 9.87 -0.62
CA LYS A 244 6.38 10.36 0.64
C LYS A 244 6.30 11.88 0.64
N ASP A 245 5.70 12.43 1.67
CA ASP A 245 5.72 13.87 1.88
C ASP A 245 7.16 14.33 2.10
N LEU A 246 7.58 15.31 1.33
CA LEU A 246 8.79 16.06 1.64
C LEU A 246 8.49 16.86 2.91
N ARG A 247 9.02 16.40 4.04
CA ARG A 247 9.04 17.18 5.29
C ARG A 247 9.98 18.35 5.15
#